data_4ca1bb9abb3808688ec400dbc468e496
#
_entry.id   4ca1bb9abb3808688ec400dbc468e496
#
_cell.length_a   1.000
_cell.length_b   1.000
_cell.length_c   1.000
_cell.angle_alpha   90.00
_cell.angle_beta   90.00
_cell.angle_gamma   90.00
#
_symmetry.space_group_name_H-M   'P 1'
#
loop_
_entity.id
_entity.type
_entity.pdbx_description
1 polymer ?
#
loop_
_entity_poly.entity_id
_entity_poly.type
_entity_poly.pdbx_seq_one_letter_code
_entity_poly.pdbx_strand_id
1 'polypeptide(L)'
;MSLDADMRSRLAALEPSLVEIEDESGLHVGHAGAKEGGHYRLTVVSARFSGQSRVARHRMVYQALGTLMQSGIHALALQTLAPDEQ
;
A
#
# COMPACT_ATOMS: atom_id res chain seq x y z
N MET A 1 -7.33 -8.56 14.34
CA MET A 1 -7.17 -7.35 13.51
C MET A 1 -6.79 -7.74 12.11
N SER A 2 -7.30 -7.02 11.13
CA SER A 2 -7.02 -7.33 9.73
C SER A 2 -5.78 -6.59 9.25
N LEU A 3 -5.13 -7.13 8.24
CA LEU A 3 -4.00 -6.46 7.61
C LEU A 3 -4.45 -5.15 6.96
N ASP A 4 -5.66 -5.12 6.39
CA ASP A 4 -6.25 -3.90 5.83
C ASP A 4 -6.28 -2.79 6.89
N ALA A 5 -6.79 -3.08 8.08
CA ALA A 5 -6.84 -2.09 9.15
C ALA A 5 -5.46 -1.63 9.57
N ASP A 6 -4.50 -2.56 9.64
CA ASP A 6 -3.13 -2.23 10.00
C ASP A 6 -2.49 -1.34 8.95
N MET A 7 -2.69 -1.64 7.66
CA MET A 7 -2.17 -0.81 6.58
C MET A 7 -2.73 0.61 6.65
N ARG A 8 -4.04 0.74 6.85
CA ARG A 8 -4.67 2.05 6.95
C ARG A 8 -4.15 2.84 8.14
N SER A 9 -3.97 2.17 9.26
CA SER A 9 -3.44 2.80 10.47
C SER A 9 -2.03 3.36 10.23
N ARG A 10 -1.19 2.57 9.57
CA ARG A 10 0.18 3.01 9.28
C ARG A 10 0.21 4.14 8.27
N LEU A 11 -0.64 4.06 7.23
CA LEU A 11 -0.68 5.07 6.19
C LEU A 11 -1.23 6.40 6.68
N ALA A 12 -1.89 6.42 7.84
CA ALA A 12 -2.38 7.66 8.42
C ALA A 12 -1.26 8.68 8.65
N ALA A 13 -0.01 8.22 8.80
CA ALA A 13 1.13 9.12 8.96
C ALA A 13 1.34 10.01 7.73
N LEU A 14 0.83 9.61 6.56
CA LEU A 14 0.93 10.40 5.33
C LEU A 14 -0.24 11.36 5.16
N GLU A 15 -1.18 11.36 6.08
CA GLU A 15 -2.36 12.22 6.05
C GLU A 15 -3.11 12.12 4.72
N PRO A 16 -3.45 10.90 4.28
CA PRO A 16 -4.05 10.71 2.96
C PRO A 16 -5.48 11.21 2.93
N SER A 17 -5.89 11.74 1.78
CA SER A 17 -7.29 12.07 1.53
C SER A 17 -8.04 10.86 1.00
N LEU A 18 -7.32 9.85 0.48
CA LEU A 18 -7.91 8.62 -0.02
C LEU A 18 -6.93 7.49 0.15
N VAL A 19 -7.42 6.34 0.63
CA VAL A 19 -6.68 5.08 0.64
C VAL A 19 -7.60 4.01 0.11
N GLU A 20 -7.21 3.36 -0.99
CA GLU A 20 -7.92 2.21 -1.53
C GLU A 20 -7.02 1.01 -1.48
N ILE A 21 -7.52 -0.08 -0.94
CA ILE A 21 -6.75 -1.32 -0.79
C ILE A 21 -7.56 -2.42 -1.45
N GLU A 22 -6.98 -3.05 -2.48
CA GLU A 22 -7.56 -4.21 -3.12
C GLU A 22 -6.72 -5.43 -2.78
N ASP A 23 -7.36 -6.43 -2.19
CA ASP A 23 -6.71 -7.70 -1.87
C ASP A 23 -6.83 -8.61 -3.09
N GLU A 24 -5.71 -8.84 -3.75
CA GLU A 24 -5.65 -9.68 -4.95
C GLU A 24 -5.10 -11.06 -4.65
N SER A 25 -4.96 -11.39 -3.36
CA SER A 25 -4.41 -12.70 -2.97
C SER A 25 -5.25 -13.86 -3.52
N GLY A 26 -6.56 -13.68 -3.62
CA GLY A 26 -7.45 -14.71 -4.14
C GLY A 26 -7.21 -15.08 -5.59
N LEU A 27 -6.56 -14.21 -6.36
CA LEU A 27 -6.24 -14.49 -7.75
C LEU A 27 -5.17 -15.58 -7.89
N HIS A 28 -4.51 -15.92 -6.80
CA HIS A 28 -3.43 -16.90 -6.78
C HIS A 28 -3.82 -18.20 -6.08
N VAL A 29 -5.10 -18.39 -5.84
CA VAL A 29 -5.59 -19.61 -5.20
C VAL A 29 -5.20 -20.82 -6.05
N GLY A 30 -4.58 -21.81 -5.41
CA GLY A 30 -4.08 -22.99 -6.09
C GLY A 30 -2.62 -22.95 -6.47
N HIS A 31 -1.97 -21.82 -6.40
CA HIS A 31 -0.54 -21.72 -6.64
C HIS A 31 0.24 -22.00 -5.38
N ALA A 32 1.35 -22.70 -5.51
CA ALA A 32 2.12 -23.13 -4.35
C ALA A 32 2.61 -21.97 -3.49
N GLY A 33 2.92 -20.85 -4.10
CA GLY A 33 3.40 -19.67 -3.37
C GLY A 33 2.32 -18.78 -2.79
N ALA A 34 1.06 -19.07 -3.05
CA ALA A 34 -0.05 -18.18 -2.71
C ALA A 34 -0.28 -18.01 -1.21
N LYS A 35 0.22 -18.92 -0.40
CA LYS A 35 0.04 -18.84 1.05
C LYS A 35 1.15 -18.11 1.78
N GLU A 36 2.09 -17.57 1.07
CA GLU A 36 3.27 -16.91 1.63
C GLU A 36 3.06 -15.40 1.72
N GLY A 37 1.94 -14.95 2.25
CA GLY A 37 1.61 -13.54 2.36
C GLY A 37 0.63 -13.10 1.29
N GLY A 38 0.23 -11.84 1.34
CA GLY A 38 -0.81 -11.30 0.50
C GLY A 38 -0.30 -10.52 -0.69
N HIS A 39 -1.12 -10.46 -1.73
CA HIS A 39 -0.91 -9.62 -2.90
C HIS A 39 -1.93 -8.50 -2.85
N TYR A 40 -1.48 -7.26 -2.86
CA TYR A 40 -2.35 -6.10 -2.69
C TYR A 40 -2.10 -5.06 -3.75
N ARG A 41 -3.17 -4.35 -4.11
CA ARG A 41 -3.07 -3.14 -4.92
C ARG A 41 -3.49 -1.98 -4.03
N LEU A 42 -2.62 -0.98 -3.91
CA LEU A 42 -2.81 0.12 -3.00
C LEU A 42 -2.79 1.44 -3.76
N THR A 43 -3.82 2.25 -3.56
CA THR A 43 -3.85 3.62 -4.07
C THR A 43 -3.88 4.57 -2.89
N VAL A 44 -2.94 5.50 -2.85
CA VAL A 44 -2.86 6.53 -1.80
C VAL A 44 -2.83 7.89 -2.44
N VAL A 45 -3.74 8.75 -2.01
CA VAL A 45 -3.77 10.16 -2.43
C VAL A 45 -3.40 11.01 -1.23
N SER A 46 -2.36 11.82 -1.36
CA SER A 46 -1.90 12.65 -0.25
C SER A 46 -1.26 13.92 -0.76
N ALA A 47 -1.56 15.04 -0.11
CA ALA A 47 -0.92 16.32 -0.41
C ALA A 47 0.60 16.25 -0.17
N ARG A 48 1.06 15.34 0.67
CA ARG A 48 2.48 15.17 0.94
C ARG A 48 3.25 14.67 -0.28
N PHE A 49 2.54 14.12 -1.27
CA PHE A 49 3.17 13.65 -2.50
C PHE A 49 3.42 14.77 -3.51
N SER A 50 2.84 15.95 -3.30
CA SER A 50 3.02 17.07 -4.22
C SER A 50 4.49 17.44 -4.35
N GLY A 51 4.97 17.56 -5.58
CA GLY A 51 6.36 17.90 -5.83
C GLY A 51 7.35 16.76 -5.64
N GLN A 52 6.88 15.58 -5.26
CA GLN A 52 7.76 14.42 -5.04
C GLN A 52 7.78 13.53 -6.27
N SER A 53 8.93 12.94 -6.56
CA SER A 53 9.05 11.96 -7.63
C SER A 53 8.29 10.69 -7.28
N ARG A 54 8.03 9.84 -8.29
CA ARG A 54 7.39 8.55 -8.04
C ARG A 54 8.19 7.71 -7.04
N VAL A 55 9.50 7.68 -7.20
CA VAL A 55 10.37 6.90 -6.31
C VAL A 55 10.28 7.43 -4.88
N ALA A 56 10.30 8.74 -4.72
CA ALA A 56 10.21 9.34 -3.38
C ALA A 56 8.86 9.01 -2.73
N ARG A 57 7.76 9.09 -3.50
CA ARG A 57 6.42 8.77 -2.99
C ARG A 57 6.32 7.33 -2.55
N HIS A 58 6.84 6.40 -3.36
CA HIS A 58 6.81 4.98 -3.03
C HIS A 58 7.62 4.71 -1.77
N ARG A 59 8.75 5.37 -1.64
CA ARG A 59 9.59 5.24 -0.44
C ARG A 59 8.84 5.71 0.80
N MET A 60 8.10 6.81 0.69
CA MET A 60 7.27 7.31 1.79
C MET A 60 6.25 6.28 2.24
N VAL A 61 5.61 5.61 1.27
CA VAL A 61 4.62 4.58 1.58
C VAL A 61 5.28 3.36 2.23
N TYR A 62 6.40 2.90 1.70
CA TYR A 62 7.09 1.75 2.28
C TYR A 62 7.55 2.04 3.70
N GLN A 63 8.02 3.25 3.96
CA GLN A 63 8.42 3.65 5.30
C GLN A 63 7.23 3.68 6.26
N ALA A 64 6.08 4.16 5.79
CA ALA A 64 4.87 4.19 6.60
C ALA A 64 4.40 2.78 6.93
N LEU A 65 4.42 1.87 5.96
CA LEU A 65 3.99 0.49 6.17
C LEU A 65 4.96 -0.29 7.06
N GLY A 66 6.24 0.07 7.00
CA GLY A 66 7.23 -0.49 7.91
C GLY A 66 7.32 -2.01 7.86
N THR A 67 7.22 -2.62 9.02
CA THR A 67 7.38 -4.08 9.15
C THR A 67 6.26 -4.89 8.48
N LEU A 68 5.15 -4.25 8.11
CA LEU A 68 4.09 -4.98 7.39
C LEU A 68 4.60 -5.49 6.05
N MET A 69 5.56 -4.81 5.44
CA MET A 69 6.16 -5.27 4.18
C MET A 69 6.92 -6.58 4.34
N GLN A 70 7.28 -6.93 5.57
CA GLN A 70 8.04 -8.14 5.84
C GLN A 70 7.19 -9.27 6.39
N SER A 71 6.01 -8.96 6.93
CA SER A 71 5.25 -9.93 7.68
C SER A 71 3.85 -10.21 7.14
N GLY A 72 3.33 -9.40 6.25
CA GLY A 72 1.96 -9.59 5.78
C GLY A 72 1.76 -9.31 4.31
N ILE A 73 2.68 -8.60 3.69
CA ILE A 73 2.55 -8.19 2.30
C ILE A 73 3.64 -8.89 1.49
N HIS A 74 3.23 -9.80 0.60
CA HIS A 74 4.18 -10.50 -0.27
C HIS A 74 4.50 -9.66 -1.51
N ALA A 75 3.47 -9.06 -2.11
CA ALA A 75 3.62 -8.21 -3.28
C ALA A 75 2.67 -7.03 -3.17
N LEU A 76 3.13 -5.88 -3.60
CA LEU A 76 2.36 -4.64 -3.51
C LEU A 76 2.48 -3.86 -4.81
N ALA A 77 1.33 -3.69 -5.49
CA ALA A 77 1.22 -2.77 -6.61
C ALA A 77 0.78 -1.42 -6.03
N LEU A 78 1.52 -0.37 -6.33
CA LEU A 78 1.35 0.89 -5.63
C LEU A 78 1.09 2.03 -6.61
N GLN A 79 0.04 2.81 -6.33
CA GLN A 79 -0.26 4.04 -7.03
C GLN A 79 -0.29 5.19 -6.02
N THR A 80 0.49 6.23 -6.26
CA THR A 80 0.59 7.37 -5.36
C THR A 80 0.30 8.64 -6.14
N LEU A 81 -0.67 9.40 -5.64
CA LEU A 81 -1.16 10.61 -6.33
C LEU A 81 -1.22 11.77 -5.36
N ALA A 82 -0.84 12.96 -5.84
CA ALA A 82 -1.20 14.19 -5.14
C ALA A 82 -2.67 14.52 -5.48
N PRO A 83 -3.37 15.31 -4.65
CA PRO A 83 -4.80 15.55 -4.86
C PRO A 83 -5.13 16.14 -6.22
N ASP A 84 -4.25 16.95 -6.78
CA ASP A 84 -4.48 17.57 -8.10
C ASP A 84 -4.17 16.63 -9.26
N GLU A 85 -3.71 15.43 -8.97
CA GLU A 85 -3.39 14.42 -9.99
C GLU A 85 -4.48 13.35 -10.11
N GLN A 86 -5.50 13.43 -9.30
CA GLN A 86 -6.59 12.43 -9.33
C GLN A 86 -7.36 12.44 -10.63
#